data_ee829bf5ca7e5f7105292e60c6a3e775
#
_entry.id   ee829bf5ca7e5f7105292e60c6a3e775
#
_cell.length_a   1.000
_cell.length_b   1.000
_cell.length_c   1.000
_cell.angle_alpha   90.00
_cell.angle_beta   90.00
_cell.angle_gamma   90.00
#
_symmetry.space_group_name_H-M   'P 1'
#
loop_
_entity.id
_entity.type
_entity.pdbx_description
1 polymer ?
#
loop_
_entity_poly.entity_id
_entity_poly.type
_entity_poly.pdbx_seq_one_letter_code
_entity_poly.pdbx_strand_id
1 'polypeptide(L)'
;MGAEENPHHGPADRKLKESAESEKLGDSFKKTTVGLFFGNPGETVSDPYFGGQGRDRTGCKLCGGCMVGCRHGVKNSLDFNYLYFAEKQGTGIFPGTEFLDVQPLQANPEGKKGYQIFCTENTPNGTQVERSFKAMGVVFSVGVFGILPLFLKLRQNGSLPNISARLGVQTRTNSESLIGIRCDDAPEDLSEGIAIGSGFMLYEETQVEAVRYPKG
;
A
#
# COMPACT_ATOMS: atom_id res chain seq x y z
N MET A 1 -14.71 -2.42 -3.53
CA MET A 1 -13.82 -2.00 -2.45
C MET A 1 -13.93 -0.51 -2.09
N GLY A 2 -15.01 0.17 -2.47
CA GLY A 2 -15.27 1.56 -2.09
C GLY A 2 -14.24 2.55 -2.63
N ALA A 3 -13.87 2.42 -3.91
CA ALA A 3 -13.13 3.46 -4.59
C ALA A 3 -14.12 4.40 -5.27
N GLU A 4 -13.95 5.69 -5.11
CA GLU A 4 -14.81 6.72 -5.69
C GLU A 4 -13.96 7.88 -6.23
N GLU A 5 -14.51 8.63 -7.19
CA GLU A 5 -13.82 9.80 -7.73
C GLU A 5 -13.70 10.87 -6.64
N ASN A 6 -12.52 11.49 -6.54
CA ASN A 6 -12.29 12.58 -5.61
C ASN A 6 -13.24 13.76 -5.88
N PRO A 7 -14.17 14.07 -4.96
CA PRO A 7 -15.11 15.19 -5.16
C PRO A 7 -14.44 16.56 -4.95
N HIS A 8 -13.29 16.59 -4.27
CA HIS A 8 -12.58 17.83 -3.93
C HIS A 8 -11.63 18.26 -5.03
N HIS A 9 -11.50 19.58 -5.23
CA HIS A 9 -10.57 20.19 -6.17
C HIS A 9 -9.83 21.32 -5.45
N GLY A 10 -8.76 20.95 -4.74
CA GLY A 10 -8.00 21.84 -3.88
C GLY A 10 -7.02 22.75 -4.65
N PRO A 11 -6.28 23.61 -3.93
CA PRO A 11 -5.32 24.53 -4.52
C PRO A 11 -4.26 23.85 -5.39
N ALA A 12 -3.66 22.76 -4.91
CA ALA A 12 -2.65 22.04 -5.69
C ALA A 12 -3.24 21.37 -6.94
N ASP A 13 -4.50 20.92 -6.91
CA ASP A 13 -5.18 20.34 -8.07
C ASP A 13 -5.43 21.42 -9.14
N ARG A 14 -5.79 22.66 -8.72
CA ARG A 14 -5.93 23.78 -9.64
C ARG A 14 -4.61 24.14 -10.31
N LYS A 15 -3.51 24.18 -9.57
CA LYS A 15 -2.18 24.44 -10.12
C LYS A 15 -1.71 23.36 -11.09
N LEU A 16 -2.01 22.10 -10.78
CA LEU A 16 -1.71 20.99 -11.70
C LEU A 16 -2.53 21.11 -12.99
N LYS A 17 -3.80 21.51 -12.89
CA LYS A 17 -4.64 21.75 -14.06
C LYS A 17 -4.13 22.91 -14.92
N GLU A 18 -3.77 24.05 -14.31
CA GLU A 18 -3.15 25.19 -15.00
C GLU A 18 -1.88 24.76 -15.74
N SER A 19 -1.05 23.90 -15.11
CA SER A 19 0.15 23.36 -15.76
C SER A 19 -0.20 22.48 -16.96
N ALA A 20 -1.19 21.58 -16.83
CA ALA A 20 -1.64 20.76 -17.95
C ALA A 20 -2.17 21.61 -19.11
N GLU A 21 -2.94 22.67 -18.82
CA GLU A 21 -3.48 23.59 -19.82
C GLU A 21 -2.36 24.37 -20.54
N SER A 22 -1.33 24.82 -19.82
CA SER A 22 -0.17 25.52 -20.42
C SER A 22 0.60 24.64 -21.40
N GLU A 23 0.65 23.34 -21.15
CA GLU A 23 1.27 22.34 -22.03
C GLU A 23 0.30 21.81 -23.11
N LYS A 24 -0.91 22.36 -23.21
CA LYS A 24 -1.98 21.92 -24.13
C LYS A 24 -2.45 20.48 -23.87
N LEU A 25 -2.34 20.02 -22.64
CA LEU A 25 -2.74 18.68 -22.16
C LEU A 25 -3.96 18.73 -21.25
N GLY A 26 -4.66 19.87 -21.15
CA GLY A 26 -5.81 20.08 -20.29
C GLY A 26 -6.93 19.04 -20.46
N ASP A 27 -7.15 18.56 -21.69
CA ASP A 27 -8.15 17.52 -21.99
C ASP A 27 -7.85 16.17 -21.32
N SER A 28 -6.59 15.91 -20.97
CA SER A 28 -6.17 14.68 -20.27
C SER A 28 -6.25 14.82 -18.74
N PHE A 29 -6.49 16.03 -18.23
CA PHE A 29 -6.61 16.27 -16.79
C PHE A 29 -7.88 15.61 -16.23
N LYS A 30 -7.73 14.86 -15.14
CA LYS A 30 -8.84 14.22 -14.45
C LYS A 30 -8.59 14.13 -12.95
N LYS A 31 -9.68 14.04 -12.19
CA LYS A 31 -9.62 13.69 -10.77
C LYS A 31 -9.28 12.22 -10.62
N THR A 32 -8.60 11.88 -9.53
CA THR A 32 -8.23 10.49 -9.24
C THR A 32 -9.41 9.73 -8.62
N THR A 33 -9.50 8.44 -8.93
CA THR A 33 -10.36 7.50 -8.22
C THR A 33 -9.56 6.91 -7.05
N VAL A 34 -10.07 7.08 -5.84
CA VAL A 34 -9.33 6.77 -4.61
C VAL A 34 -10.15 5.94 -3.62
N GLY A 35 -9.48 5.14 -2.82
CA GLY A 35 -10.08 4.33 -1.75
C GLY A 35 -10.23 5.14 -0.45
N LEU A 36 -10.95 6.26 -0.52
CA LEU A 36 -11.27 7.11 0.63
C LEU A 36 -12.79 7.23 0.78
N PHE A 37 -13.27 7.29 2.01
CA PHE A 37 -14.67 7.58 2.27
C PHE A 37 -14.86 9.10 2.41
N PHE A 38 -15.66 9.71 1.52
CA PHE A 38 -15.92 11.15 1.47
C PHE A 38 -17.20 11.60 2.20
N GLY A 39 -17.81 10.75 3.01
CA GLY A 39 -18.98 11.15 3.83
C GLY A 39 -18.82 12.48 4.57
N ASN A 40 -19.75 12.87 5.41
CA ASN A 40 -19.65 14.13 6.16
C ASN A 40 -18.32 14.21 6.92
N PRO A 41 -17.53 15.31 6.78
CA PRO A 41 -16.20 15.41 7.34
C PRO A 41 -16.15 15.17 8.85
N GLY A 42 -15.41 14.12 9.24
CA GLY A 42 -15.25 13.75 10.65
C GLY A 42 -16.41 13.00 11.28
N GLU A 43 -17.50 12.77 10.58
CA GLU A 43 -18.62 11.93 11.04
C GLU A 43 -18.29 10.46 10.76
N THR A 44 -18.49 9.63 11.81
CA THR A 44 -18.29 8.18 11.68
C THR A 44 -19.65 7.51 11.42
N VAL A 45 -19.69 6.70 10.38
CA VAL A 45 -20.86 5.89 9.99
C VAL A 45 -20.50 4.41 10.02
N SER A 46 -21.50 3.57 10.25
CA SER A 46 -21.35 2.12 10.09
C SER A 46 -20.98 1.78 8.64
N ASP A 47 -20.25 0.67 8.49
CA ASP A 47 -19.73 0.19 7.20
C ASP A 47 -20.54 0.62 5.96
N PRO A 48 -20.02 1.50 5.11
CA PRO A 48 -20.72 1.95 3.92
C PRO A 48 -20.50 1.05 2.68
N TYR A 49 -19.67 0.00 2.77
CA TYR A 49 -19.19 -0.74 1.61
C TYR A 49 -19.57 -2.22 1.56
N PHE A 50 -19.77 -2.87 2.73
CA PHE A 50 -19.89 -4.33 2.83
C PHE A 50 -21.21 -4.78 3.49
N GLY A 51 -22.27 -3.99 3.32
CA GLY A 51 -23.60 -4.32 3.86
C GLY A 51 -23.66 -4.35 5.38
N GLY A 52 -22.89 -3.52 6.06
CA GLY A 52 -22.83 -3.44 7.52
C GLY A 52 -21.93 -4.50 8.18
N GLN A 53 -21.23 -5.31 7.41
CA GLN A 53 -20.34 -6.35 7.95
C GLN A 53 -18.88 -5.90 8.10
N GLY A 54 -18.51 -4.80 7.46
CA GLY A 54 -17.19 -4.20 7.52
C GLY A 54 -16.98 -3.32 8.75
N ARG A 55 -15.83 -2.63 8.78
CA ARG A 55 -15.53 -1.65 9.82
C ARG A 55 -16.20 -0.32 9.52
N ASP A 56 -16.49 0.44 10.57
CA ASP A 56 -16.97 1.82 10.45
C ASP A 56 -16.00 2.67 9.65
N ARG A 57 -16.49 3.72 9.02
CA ARG A 57 -15.70 4.72 8.29
C ARG A 57 -16.01 6.11 8.76
N THR A 58 -14.98 6.96 8.79
CA THR A 58 -15.13 8.38 9.11
C THR A 58 -14.97 9.20 7.85
N GLY A 59 -15.81 10.19 7.63
CA GLY A 59 -15.75 11.08 6.48
C GLY A 59 -14.45 11.88 6.41
N CYS A 60 -13.90 12.06 5.20
CA CYS A 60 -12.62 12.69 4.96
C CYS A 60 -12.60 14.16 5.38
N LYS A 61 -11.58 14.56 6.15
CA LYS A 61 -11.35 15.95 6.60
C LYS A 61 -10.43 16.76 5.67
N LEU A 62 -10.03 16.20 4.53
CA LEU A 62 -9.14 16.84 3.54
C LEU A 62 -7.81 17.33 4.13
N CYS A 63 -7.26 16.62 5.09
CA CYS A 63 -6.07 17.04 5.85
C CYS A 63 -4.72 16.69 5.19
N GLY A 64 -4.71 16.16 3.97
CA GLY A 64 -3.48 15.76 3.26
C GLY A 64 -2.71 14.57 3.86
N GLY A 65 -3.17 13.99 4.97
CA GLY A 65 -2.42 12.98 5.74
C GLY A 65 -2.38 11.57 5.16
N CYS A 66 -2.88 11.35 3.94
CA CYS A 66 -3.03 9.99 3.39
C CYS A 66 -1.69 9.24 3.22
N MET A 67 -0.60 9.94 2.90
CA MET A 67 0.73 9.34 2.68
C MET A 67 1.43 8.94 3.98
N VAL A 68 1.12 9.62 5.09
CA VAL A 68 1.73 9.36 6.40
C VAL A 68 0.83 8.53 7.33
N GLY A 69 -0.20 7.93 6.78
CA GLY A 69 -1.18 7.13 7.51
C GLY A 69 -2.42 7.94 7.93
N CYS A 70 -3.59 7.48 7.51
CA CYS A 70 -4.86 8.12 7.85
C CYS A 70 -5.28 7.79 9.29
N ARG A 71 -5.14 8.75 10.20
CA ARG A 71 -5.55 8.61 11.62
C ARG A 71 -7.07 8.67 11.85
N HIS A 72 -7.84 8.98 10.81
CA HIS A 72 -9.28 9.25 10.93
C HIS A 72 -10.17 8.08 10.48
N GLY A 73 -9.60 6.94 10.05
CA GLY A 73 -10.39 5.80 9.58
C GLY A 73 -11.11 6.04 8.23
N VAL A 74 -10.62 6.98 7.43
CA VAL A 74 -11.16 7.34 6.10
C VAL A 74 -10.68 6.37 5.02
N LYS A 75 -9.37 6.02 5.09
CA LYS A 75 -8.70 5.24 4.05
C LYS A 75 -9.14 3.77 4.11
N ASN A 76 -9.53 3.25 2.96
CA ASN A 76 -9.94 1.86 2.80
C ASN A 76 -8.72 0.94 2.63
N SER A 77 -7.84 0.92 3.63
CA SER A 77 -6.64 0.06 3.68
C SER A 77 -7.01 -1.39 3.99
N LEU A 78 -6.06 -2.31 3.81
CA LEU A 78 -6.31 -3.75 3.91
C LEU A 78 -6.77 -4.20 5.30
N ASP A 79 -6.35 -3.53 6.35
CA ASP A 79 -6.79 -3.75 7.73
C ASP A 79 -8.26 -3.35 7.99
N PHE A 80 -8.85 -2.57 7.08
CA PHE A 80 -10.26 -2.19 7.09
C PHE A 80 -11.13 -3.06 6.19
N ASN A 81 -10.53 -3.89 5.34
CA ASN A 81 -11.25 -4.75 4.40
C ASN A 81 -10.74 -6.20 4.40
N TYR A 82 -9.84 -6.60 3.51
CA TYR A 82 -9.45 -8.01 3.34
C TYR A 82 -8.88 -8.65 4.61
N LEU A 83 -7.99 -7.99 5.33
CA LEU A 83 -7.43 -8.54 6.56
C LEU A 83 -8.49 -8.64 7.66
N TYR A 84 -9.34 -7.62 7.79
CA TYR A 84 -10.46 -7.63 8.71
C TYR A 84 -11.40 -8.83 8.48
N PHE A 85 -11.78 -9.07 7.22
CA PHE A 85 -12.64 -10.20 6.90
C PHE A 85 -11.93 -11.56 7.03
N ALA A 86 -10.65 -11.63 6.68
CA ALA A 86 -9.86 -12.85 6.88
C ALA A 86 -9.79 -13.23 8.38
N GLU A 87 -9.53 -12.25 9.25
CA GLU A 87 -9.51 -12.44 10.69
C GLU A 87 -10.87 -12.88 11.24
N LYS A 88 -11.97 -12.27 10.77
CA LYS A 88 -13.33 -12.71 11.09
C LYS A 88 -13.63 -14.16 10.68
N GLN A 89 -12.95 -14.68 9.66
CA GLN A 89 -13.07 -16.06 9.20
C GLN A 89 -12.07 -17.00 9.87
N GLY A 90 -11.37 -16.54 10.91
CA GLY A 90 -10.45 -17.36 11.70
C GLY A 90 -9.00 -17.38 11.23
N THR A 91 -8.61 -16.49 10.31
CA THR A 91 -7.19 -16.31 9.94
C THR A 91 -6.43 -15.68 11.09
N GLY A 92 -5.34 -16.33 11.52
CA GLY A 92 -4.42 -15.74 12.51
C GLY A 92 -3.55 -14.67 11.85
N ILE A 93 -3.47 -13.49 12.47
CA ILE A 93 -2.57 -12.40 12.08
C ILE A 93 -1.51 -12.26 13.18
N PHE A 94 -0.24 -12.28 12.82
CA PHE A 94 0.89 -12.24 13.76
C PHE A 94 1.75 -10.99 13.50
N PRO A 95 1.32 -9.80 13.94
CA PRO A 95 2.11 -8.58 13.81
C PRO A 95 3.40 -8.67 14.63
N GLY A 96 4.45 -7.96 14.20
CA GLY A 96 5.74 -8.00 14.88
C GLY A 96 6.53 -9.29 14.69
N THR A 97 6.08 -10.18 13.81
CA THR A 97 6.74 -11.45 13.51
C THR A 97 7.59 -11.32 12.25
N GLU A 98 8.89 -11.49 12.40
CA GLU A 98 9.85 -11.43 11.31
C GLU A 98 10.10 -12.84 10.75
N PHE A 99 10.01 -12.98 9.43
CA PHE A 99 10.36 -14.22 8.73
C PHE A 99 11.89 -14.41 8.70
N LEU A 100 12.36 -15.61 9.04
CA LEU A 100 13.78 -15.97 9.02
C LEU A 100 14.13 -16.93 7.89
N ASP A 101 13.39 -18.05 7.79
CA ASP A 101 13.68 -19.14 6.84
C ASP A 101 12.43 -19.95 6.53
N VAL A 102 12.48 -20.69 5.41
CA VAL A 102 11.45 -21.66 5.03
C VAL A 102 12.10 -22.89 4.41
N GLN A 103 11.70 -24.05 4.85
CA GLN A 103 12.25 -25.33 4.36
C GLN A 103 11.12 -26.30 3.98
N PRO A 104 11.25 -27.04 2.88
CA PRO A 104 10.32 -28.11 2.56
C PRO A 104 10.32 -29.19 3.63
N LEU A 105 9.15 -29.64 4.04
CA LEU A 105 9.02 -30.75 5.01
C LEU A 105 9.53 -32.07 4.42
N GLN A 106 10.05 -32.95 5.30
CA GLN A 106 10.56 -34.27 4.96
C GLN A 106 11.68 -34.25 3.89
N ALA A 107 12.51 -33.20 3.87
CA ALA A 107 13.58 -33.03 2.90
C ALA A 107 13.10 -33.21 1.43
N ASN A 108 11.84 -32.91 1.14
CA ASN A 108 11.27 -33.00 -0.21
C ASN A 108 11.40 -31.65 -0.91
N PRO A 109 12.40 -31.44 -1.78
CA PRO A 109 12.69 -30.13 -2.37
C PRO A 109 11.60 -29.63 -3.34
N GLU A 110 10.64 -30.50 -3.70
CA GLU A 110 9.47 -30.11 -4.49
C GLU A 110 8.33 -29.51 -3.66
N GLY A 111 8.45 -29.53 -2.32
CA GLY A 111 7.48 -28.96 -1.40
C GLY A 111 6.11 -29.65 -1.34
N LYS A 112 5.95 -30.84 -1.96
CA LYS A 112 4.66 -31.58 -2.03
C LYS A 112 4.11 -32.00 -0.66
N LYS A 113 4.94 -32.00 0.37
CA LYS A 113 4.56 -32.33 1.75
C LYS A 113 4.35 -31.08 2.63
N GLY A 114 4.42 -29.89 2.05
CA GLY A 114 4.34 -28.62 2.75
C GLY A 114 5.70 -28.09 3.21
N TYR A 115 5.64 -27.07 4.04
CA TYR A 115 6.79 -26.27 4.45
C TYR A 115 6.80 -26.06 5.97
N GLN A 116 8.00 -25.98 6.54
CA GLN A 116 8.27 -25.42 7.86
C GLN A 116 8.75 -23.98 7.67
N ILE A 117 8.12 -23.04 8.34
CA ILE A 117 8.46 -21.61 8.34
C ILE A 117 9.06 -21.28 9.71
N PHE A 118 10.20 -20.59 9.72
CA PHE A 118 10.88 -20.14 10.92
C PHE A 118 10.77 -18.61 11.01
N CYS A 119 10.40 -18.12 12.17
CA CYS A 119 10.16 -16.71 12.44
C CYS A 119 10.71 -16.32 13.81
N THR A 120 10.93 -15.02 14.00
CA THR A 120 11.15 -14.41 15.31
C THR A 120 10.03 -13.43 15.59
N GLU A 121 9.38 -13.54 16.72
CA GLU A 121 8.39 -12.58 17.20
C GLU A 121 9.03 -11.59 18.17
N ASN A 122 8.86 -10.31 17.89
CA ASN A 122 9.20 -9.23 18.81
C ASN A 122 8.02 -9.01 19.76
N THR A 123 8.17 -9.38 21.00
CA THR A 123 7.14 -9.17 22.02
C THR A 123 7.06 -7.71 22.45
N PRO A 124 5.94 -7.24 23.02
CA PRO A 124 5.78 -5.84 23.44
C PRO A 124 6.84 -5.36 24.46
N ASN A 125 7.43 -6.27 25.22
CA ASN A 125 8.51 -5.97 26.19
C ASN A 125 9.93 -5.99 25.56
N GLY A 126 10.02 -6.11 24.24
CA GLY A 126 11.30 -6.12 23.51
C GLY A 126 12.04 -7.45 23.49
N THR A 127 11.46 -8.53 24.05
CA THR A 127 12.06 -9.86 23.97
C THR A 127 11.77 -10.50 22.61
N GLN A 128 12.77 -11.17 22.04
CA GLN A 128 12.60 -11.97 20.83
C GLN A 128 12.31 -13.43 21.20
N VAL A 129 11.28 -13.99 20.58
CA VAL A 129 10.87 -15.39 20.78
C VAL A 129 10.86 -16.09 19.43
N GLU A 130 11.50 -17.25 19.35
CA GLU A 130 11.46 -18.08 18.15
C GLU A 130 10.06 -18.69 17.98
N ARG A 131 9.53 -18.61 16.77
CA ARG A 131 8.28 -19.25 16.35
C ARG A 131 8.49 -20.07 15.10
N SER A 132 7.71 -21.12 14.96
CA SER A 132 7.64 -21.85 13.70
C SER A 132 6.21 -22.22 13.34
N PHE A 133 5.96 -22.28 12.04
CA PHE A 133 4.66 -22.66 11.47
C PHE A 133 4.85 -23.78 10.45
N LYS A 134 3.83 -24.62 10.28
CA LYS A 134 3.76 -25.58 9.19
C LYS A 134 2.59 -25.22 8.28
N ALA A 135 2.82 -25.24 6.96
CA ALA A 135 1.80 -24.94 5.97
C ALA A 135 1.97 -25.79 4.72
N MET A 136 0.88 -26.08 4.03
CA MET A 136 0.94 -26.77 2.73
C MET A 136 1.46 -25.87 1.61
N GLY A 137 1.29 -24.56 1.74
CA GLY A 137 1.79 -23.56 0.82
C GLY A 137 2.15 -22.29 1.55
N VAL A 138 3.07 -21.50 0.98
CA VAL A 138 3.54 -20.22 1.51
C VAL A 138 3.46 -19.18 0.41
N VAL A 139 2.83 -18.03 0.69
CA VAL A 139 2.75 -16.89 -0.22
C VAL A 139 3.60 -15.75 0.35
N PHE A 140 4.56 -15.28 -0.45
CA PHE A 140 5.39 -14.14 -0.09
C PHE A 140 4.88 -12.89 -0.80
N SER A 141 4.46 -11.88 -0.03
CA SER A 141 3.87 -10.63 -0.53
C SER A 141 4.59 -9.40 0.02
N VAL A 142 5.92 -9.46 0.11
CA VAL A 142 6.79 -8.43 0.72
C VAL A 142 7.37 -7.43 -0.27
N GLY A 143 6.77 -7.31 -1.45
CA GLY A 143 7.22 -6.42 -2.52
C GLY A 143 8.52 -6.87 -3.18
N VAL A 144 8.88 -6.23 -4.32
CA VAL A 144 10.06 -6.62 -5.12
C VAL A 144 11.36 -6.50 -4.31
N PHE A 145 11.53 -5.42 -3.55
CA PHE A 145 12.71 -5.19 -2.73
C PHE A 145 12.85 -6.18 -1.56
N GLY A 146 11.75 -6.73 -1.07
CA GLY A 146 11.76 -7.77 -0.04
C GLY A 146 11.92 -9.18 -0.63
N ILE A 147 11.16 -9.51 -1.67
CA ILE A 147 11.13 -10.86 -2.26
C ILE A 147 12.47 -11.23 -2.88
N LEU A 148 13.05 -10.35 -3.68
CA LEU A 148 14.23 -10.69 -4.48
C LEU A 148 15.45 -11.04 -3.62
N PRO A 149 15.90 -10.20 -2.66
CA PRO A 149 16.99 -10.57 -1.75
C PRO A 149 16.68 -11.82 -0.94
N LEU A 150 15.44 -11.94 -0.44
CA LEU A 150 15.01 -13.09 0.35
C LEU A 150 15.17 -14.40 -0.41
N PHE A 151 14.61 -14.49 -1.62
CA PHE A 151 14.68 -15.72 -2.40
C PHE A 151 16.09 -16.04 -2.91
N LEU A 152 16.91 -15.04 -3.20
CA LEU A 152 18.33 -15.24 -3.50
C LEU A 152 19.06 -15.85 -2.29
N LYS A 153 18.80 -15.36 -1.08
CA LYS A 153 19.34 -15.91 0.17
C LYS A 153 18.85 -17.34 0.41
N LEU A 154 17.55 -17.63 0.26
CA LEU A 154 16.98 -18.97 0.45
C LEU A 154 17.54 -20.01 -0.55
N ARG A 155 17.87 -19.58 -1.77
CA ARG A 155 18.57 -20.42 -2.74
C ARG A 155 20.01 -20.64 -2.33
N GLN A 156 20.73 -19.61 -1.94
CA GLN A 156 22.16 -19.68 -1.60
C GLN A 156 22.43 -20.53 -0.36
N ASN A 157 21.59 -20.45 0.67
CA ASN A 157 21.74 -21.23 1.89
C ASN A 157 21.15 -22.65 1.77
N GLY A 158 20.54 -22.99 0.62
CA GLY A 158 20.00 -24.33 0.36
C GLY A 158 18.62 -24.61 0.93
N SER A 159 17.97 -23.64 1.57
CA SER A 159 16.60 -23.80 2.12
C SER A 159 15.59 -24.05 1.00
N LEU A 160 15.72 -23.37 -0.14
CA LEU A 160 14.92 -23.57 -1.37
C LEU A 160 15.84 -23.75 -2.58
N PRO A 161 16.47 -24.91 -2.75
CA PRO A 161 17.51 -25.11 -3.78
C PRO A 161 16.97 -25.05 -5.21
N ASN A 162 15.68 -25.33 -5.41
CA ASN A 162 15.07 -25.40 -6.74
C ASN A 162 14.59 -24.04 -7.28
N ILE A 163 14.88 -22.94 -6.60
CA ILE A 163 14.58 -21.61 -7.11
C ILE A 163 15.36 -21.36 -8.41
N SER A 164 14.65 -20.92 -9.45
CA SER A 164 15.21 -20.71 -10.79
C SER A 164 16.42 -19.78 -10.77
N ALA A 165 17.45 -20.12 -11.58
CA ALA A 165 18.58 -19.23 -11.83
C ALA A 165 18.18 -17.91 -12.53
N ARG A 166 16.98 -17.85 -13.11
CA ARG A 166 16.41 -16.65 -13.73
C ARG A 166 15.90 -15.61 -12.71
N LEU A 167 15.81 -15.98 -11.45
CA LEU A 167 15.39 -15.03 -10.41
C LEU A 167 16.32 -13.83 -10.38
N GLY A 168 15.76 -12.64 -10.47
CA GLY A 168 16.49 -11.37 -10.52
C GLY A 168 16.99 -10.94 -11.88
N VAL A 169 16.87 -11.80 -12.91
CA VAL A 169 17.25 -11.43 -14.29
C VAL A 169 16.18 -10.51 -14.86
N GLN A 170 16.59 -9.31 -15.32
CA GLN A 170 15.71 -8.27 -15.86
C GLN A 170 14.65 -7.78 -14.85
N THR A 171 15.03 -7.64 -13.60
CA THR A 171 14.16 -6.99 -12.58
C THR A 171 13.81 -5.60 -13.04
N ARG A 172 12.53 -5.24 -12.93
CA ARG A 172 12.00 -3.93 -13.33
C ARG A 172 11.22 -3.31 -12.18
N THR A 173 11.22 -1.98 -12.13
CA THR A 173 10.34 -1.18 -11.29
C THR A 173 9.26 -0.52 -12.16
N ASN A 174 8.37 0.25 -11.56
CA ASN A 174 7.37 1.05 -12.27
C ASN A 174 7.94 2.28 -12.99
N SER A 175 9.26 2.50 -12.93
CA SER A 175 9.95 3.66 -13.54
C SER A 175 9.40 5.02 -13.08
N GLU A 176 8.92 5.08 -11.85
CA GLU A 176 8.40 6.30 -11.23
C GLU A 176 9.54 7.28 -10.93
N SER A 177 9.29 8.57 -11.16
CA SER A 177 10.18 9.67 -10.76
C SER A 177 9.45 10.59 -9.81
N LEU A 178 10.06 10.86 -8.65
CA LEU A 178 9.54 11.81 -7.66
C LEU A 178 10.32 13.11 -7.76
N ILE A 179 9.61 14.20 -8.01
CA ILE A 179 10.16 15.56 -8.07
C ILE A 179 9.52 16.38 -6.95
N GLY A 180 10.36 16.96 -6.09
CA GLY A 180 9.90 17.83 -5.00
C GLY A 180 9.90 19.29 -5.44
N ILE A 181 8.79 19.99 -5.21
CA ILE A 181 8.66 21.44 -5.39
C ILE A 181 8.32 22.04 -4.03
N ARG A 182 9.10 23.04 -3.62
CA ARG A 182 8.85 23.83 -2.42
C ARG A 182 8.37 25.22 -2.82
N CYS A 183 7.22 25.64 -2.27
CA CYS A 183 6.62 26.95 -2.50
C CYS A 183 6.55 27.67 -1.13
N ASP A 184 7.52 28.54 -0.86
CA ASP A 184 7.59 29.27 0.43
C ASP A 184 6.53 30.39 0.49
N ASP A 185 6.22 31.05 -0.64
CA ASP A 185 5.31 32.19 -0.73
C ASP A 185 4.00 31.86 -1.48
N ALA A 186 3.51 30.61 -1.39
CA ALA A 186 2.24 30.27 -2.01
C ALA A 186 1.09 31.04 -1.33
N PRO A 187 0.25 31.75 -2.11
CA PRO A 187 -0.87 32.51 -1.55
C PRO A 187 -1.98 31.61 -0.99
N GLU A 188 -1.99 30.35 -1.37
CA GLU A 188 -2.96 29.35 -0.96
C GLU A 188 -2.27 28.18 -0.26
N ASP A 189 -3.01 27.47 0.61
CA ASP A 189 -2.53 26.27 1.28
C ASP A 189 -2.49 25.07 0.33
N LEU A 190 -1.35 24.78 -0.25
CA LEU A 190 -1.17 23.64 -1.14
C LEU A 190 -1.26 22.27 -0.44
N SER A 191 -1.28 22.22 0.89
CA SER A 191 -1.46 20.98 1.65
C SER A 191 -2.91 20.55 1.80
N GLU A 192 -3.87 21.44 1.53
CA GLU A 192 -5.30 21.16 1.61
C GLU A 192 -5.74 20.14 0.55
N GLY A 193 -6.49 19.11 0.97
CA GLY A 193 -7.04 18.08 0.09
C GLY A 193 -6.63 16.67 0.50
N ILE A 194 -6.71 15.75 -0.44
CA ILE A 194 -6.19 14.37 -0.30
C ILE A 194 -4.78 14.30 -0.91
N ALA A 195 -4.01 13.27 -0.58
CA ALA A 195 -2.60 13.19 -0.99
C ALA A 195 -2.43 13.27 -2.51
N ILE A 196 -3.24 12.54 -3.28
CA ILE A 196 -3.23 12.55 -4.74
C ILE A 196 -4.66 12.80 -5.22
N GLY A 197 -4.97 14.04 -5.55
CA GLY A 197 -6.34 14.47 -5.87
C GLY A 197 -6.68 14.46 -7.35
N SER A 198 -5.67 14.60 -8.21
CA SER A 198 -5.82 14.73 -9.66
C SER A 198 -4.52 14.38 -10.38
N GLY A 199 -4.62 14.19 -11.69
CA GLY A 199 -3.50 13.92 -12.57
C GLY A 199 -3.80 14.27 -14.02
N PHE A 200 -2.78 14.27 -14.87
CA PHE A 200 -2.93 14.40 -16.32
C PHE A 200 -1.91 13.51 -17.03
N MET A 201 -2.16 13.20 -18.28
CA MET A 201 -1.25 12.40 -19.11
C MET A 201 -0.26 13.32 -19.82
N LEU A 202 1.03 13.20 -19.52
CA LEU A 202 2.10 13.92 -20.22
C LEU A 202 2.38 13.28 -21.59
N TYR A 203 2.38 11.94 -21.61
CA TYR A 203 2.46 11.09 -22.80
C TYR A 203 1.45 9.95 -22.67
N GLU A 204 1.30 9.14 -23.71
CA GLU A 204 0.35 8.02 -23.73
C GLU A 204 0.48 7.08 -22.53
N GLU A 205 1.72 6.85 -22.04
CA GLU A 205 2.03 5.94 -20.94
C GLU A 205 2.61 6.66 -19.71
N THR A 206 2.59 8.00 -19.66
CA THR A 206 3.19 8.76 -18.55
C THR A 206 2.17 9.67 -17.91
N GLN A 207 1.80 9.36 -16.68
CA GLN A 207 0.90 10.18 -15.86
C GLN A 207 1.69 11.07 -14.91
N VAL A 208 1.25 12.31 -14.75
CA VAL A 208 1.75 13.28 -13.78
C VAL A 208 0.68 13.49 -12.71
N GLU A 209 1.07 13.40 -11.45
CA GLU A 209 0.18 13.60 -10.30
C GLU A 209 0.82 14.55 -9.30
N ALA A 210 0.02 15.41 -8.67
CA ALA A 210 0.48 16.21 -7.55
C ALA A 210 0.31 15.41 -6.25
N VAL A 211 1.44 15.07 -5.61
CA VAL A 211 1.44 14.42 -4.30
C VAL A 211 1.68 15.47 -3.23
N ARG A 212 0.79 15.54 -2.24
CA ARG A 212 0.89 16.48 -1.12
C ARG A 212 0.96 15.77 0.23
N TYR A 213 1.58 16.45 1.18
CA TYR A 213 1.68 16.02 2.57
C TYR A 213 0.91 16.97 3.48
N PRO A 214 0.50 16.55 4.69
CA PRO A 214 -0.14 17.43 5.65
C PRO A 214 0.81 18.54 6.10
N LYS A 215 0.25 19.62 6.63
CA LYS A 215 1.05 20.56 7.43
C LYS A 215 1.74 19.85 8.58
N GLY A 216 3.02 20.13 8.78
CA GLY A 216 3.81 19.67 9.91
C GLY A 216 3.39 20.31 11.23
#